data_84f7b7ba2b172ca811a7db6770663b4a
#
_entry.id   84f7b7ba2b172ca811a7db6770663b4a
#
_cell.length_a   1.000
_cell.length_b   1.000
_cell.length_c   1.000
_cell.angle_alpha   90.00
_cell.angle_beta   90.00
_cell.angle_gamma   90.00
#
_symmetry.space_group_name_H-M   'P 1'
#
loop_
_entity.id
_entity.type
_entity.pdbx_description
1 polymer ?
#
loop_
_entity_poly.entity_id
_entity_poly.type
_entity_poly.pdbx_seq_one_letter_code
_entity_poly.pdbx_strand_id
1 'polypeptide(L)'
;MHDDLRQGEAPFSGRSVCITGAGGYIGAALVRALALQIPASLILLDACEQNLFEIERNIQAQAAPETTVHVVLGNVGDDGLLDRLFSQFRPEIVLHAAAFKHVALLERNPFAAIQNNALATYTLLRAALRWGIPSVLVISTDKAVNPHSVMGASKRLAELFAVSLSRVTSRMSAIRLGNVFGSTGSVVPLLMDQLKTGQPLTITDAEAARYFLSPGQAVRAILDAATACCDGKILLPKLGSPMRIVELAESLARSTATCNRKAPMLFTGLHPGEKLVEELVGKHEKEMGDLCEGLQVIETPRLSPCACEEIVKNLSDCVRRFDVNAVVRVLCSAIPEYTPSRLLTKGVS
;
A
#
# COMPACT_ATOMS: atom_id res chain seq x y z
N MET A 1 19.96 -3.10 16.82
CA MET A 1 19.51 -3.06 15.42
C MET A 1 19.01 -1.65 15.12
N HIS A 2 19.87 -0.63 15.34
CA HIS A 2 19.53 0.79 15.33
C HIS A 2 20.52 1.66 14.52
N ASP A 3 21.36 1.05 13.68
CA ASP A 3 22.43 1.78 12.99
C ASP A 3 22.30 1.59 11.48
N ASP A 4 21.46 2.41 10.83
CA ASP A 4 21.58 2.69 9.36
C ASP A 4 20.72 3.89 8.89
N LEU A 5 20.46 4.86 9.77
CA LEU A 5 20.07 6.19 9.31
C LEU A 5 21.38 6.96 9.06
N ARG A 6 21.61 7.40 7.83
CA ARG A 6 22.76 8.25 7.50
C ARG A 6 22.81 9.41 8.51
N GLN A 7 23.87 9.48 9.29
CA GLN A 7 24.15 10.61 10.17
C GLN A 7 24.28 11.87 9.30
N GLY A 8 23.33 12.77 9.37
CA GLY A 8 23.46 14.09 8.73
C GLY A 8 22.19 14.80 8.34
N GLU A 9 21.11 14.14 7.92
CA GLU A 9 19.89 14.82 7.49
C GLU A 9 18.65 14.13 8.06
N ALA A 10 17.86 14.87 8.83
CA ALA A 10 16.51 14.49 9.24
C ALA A 10 15.52 15.21 8.29
N PRO A 11 15.22 14.66 7.11
CA PRO A 11 14.50 15.38 6.04
C PRO A 11 13.07 15.74 6.41
N PHE A 12 12.54 15.18 7.49
CA PHE A 12 11.22 15.47 8.03
C PHE A 12 11.27 16.38 9.27
N SER A 13 12.47 16.80 9.72
CA SER A 13 12.62 17.72 10.85
C SER A 13 11.90 19.05 10.57
N GLY A 14 11.09 19.49 11.52
CA GLY A 14 10.30 20.72 11.42
C GLY A 14 9.15 20.65 10.38
N ARG A 15 8.91 19.51 9.73
CA ARG A 15 7.83 19.35 8.74
C ARG A 15 6.52 18.90 9.39
N SER A 16 5.40 19.27 8.76
CA SER A 16 4.08 18.74 9.10
C SER A 16 3.74 17.55 8.20
N VAL A 17 3.57 16.36 8.79
CA VAL A 17 3.37 15.10 8.05
C VAL A 17 2.06 14.46 8.45
N CYS A 18 1.21 14.16 7.46
CA CYS A 18 -0.02 13.40 7.65
C CYS A 18 0.18 11.94 7.18
N ILE A 19 -0.18 10.99 8.03
CA ILE A 19 -0.16 9.56 7.70
C ILE A 19 -1.60 9.05 7.75
N THR A 20 -2.12 8.56 6.63
CA THR A 20 -3.42 7.88 6.59
C THR A 20 -3.22 6.37 6.70
N GLY A 21 -4.13 5.68 7.38
CA GLY A 21 -3.90 4.29 7.77
C GLY A 21 -2.80 4.17 8.83
N ALA A 22 -2.72 5.18 9.71
CA ALA A 22 -1.64 5.36 10.68
C ALA A 22 -1.50 4.21 11.67
N GLY A 23 -2.61 3.56 12.04
CA GLY A 23 -2.61 2.38 12.92
C GLY A 23 -2.35 1.06 12.20
N GLY A 24 -2.32 1.04 10.86
CA GLY A 24 -1.99 -0.14 10.08
C GLY A 24 -0.52 -0.54 10.21
N TYR A 25 -0.16 -1.74 9.71
CA TYR A 25 1.20 -2.28 9.85
C TYR A 25 2.29 -1.32 9.32
N ILE A 26 2.13 -0.81 8.11
CA ILE A 26 3.07 0.15 7.49
C ILE A 26 2.92 1.53 8.12
N GLY A 27 1.68 2.00 8.33
CA GLY A 27 1.42 3.30 8.95
C GLY A 27 2.05 3.43 10.32
N ALA A 28 1.86 2.45 11.19
CA ALA A 28 2.44 2.45 12.53
C ALA A 28 3.98 2.39 12.51
N ALA A 29 4.58 1.69 11.54
CA ALA A 29 6.03 1.67 11.37
C ALA A 29 6.56 3.05 10.90
N LEU A 30 5.84 3.72 9.98
CA LEU A 30 6.15 5.08 9.54
C LEU A 30 6.04 6.10 10.67
N VAL A 31 4.95 6.04 11.46
CA VAL A 31 4.74 6.93 12.61
C VAL A 31 5.93 6.85 13.57
N ARG A 32 6.36 5.62 13.94
CA ARG A 32 7.51 5.43 14.82
C ARG A 32 8.82 5.97 14.22
N ALA A 33 9.05 5.72 12.94
CA ALA A 33 10.28 6.18 12.27
C ALA A 33 10.32 7.71 12.11
N LEU A 34 9.18 8.34 11.83
CA LEU A 34 9.07 9.78 11.69
C LEU A 34 9.20 10.51 13.04
N ALA A 35 8.67 9.95 14.13
CA ALA A 35 8.80 10.54 15.46
C ALA A 35 10.26 10.71 15.89
N LEU A 36 11.16 9.86 15.40
CA LEU A 36 12.60 9.99 15.66
C LEU A 36 13.29 11.10 14.86
N GLN A 37 12.60 11.69 13.88
CA GLN A 37 13.13 12.76 13.03
C GLN A 37 12.65 14.17 13.45
N ILE A 38 11.96 14.29 14.58
CA ILE A 38 11.51 15.53 15.18
C ILE A 38 10.70 16.39 14.17
N PRO A 39 9.62 15.88 13.56
CA PRO A 39 8.74 16.69 12.74
C PRO A 39 8.03 17.75 13.61
N ALA A 40 7.61 18.86 13.02
CA ALA A 40 6.80 19.85 13.73
C ALA A 40 5.44 19.27 14.15
N SER A 41 4.82 18.48 13.26
CA SER A 41 3.58 17.79 13.59
C SER A 41 3.43 16.47 12.87
N LEU A 42 2.79 15.50 13.54
CA LEU A 42 2.32 14.23 12.99
C LEU A 42 0.80 14.19 13.07
N ILE A 43 0.13 14.09 11.92
CA ILE A 43 -1.34 13.95 11.82
C ILE A 43 -1.63 12.49 11.49
N LEU A 44 -2.24 11.78 12.42
CA LEU A 44 -2.51 10.34 12.34
C LEU A 44 -3.98 10.11 12.04
N LEU A 45 -4.30 9.75 10.78
CA LEU A 45 -5.66 9.45 10.33
C LEU A 45 -5.84 7.94 10.16
N ASP A 46 -6.81 7.36 10.85
CA ASP A 46 -7.21 5.95 10.66
C ASP A 46 -8.72 5.79 10.88
N ALA A 47 -9.32 4.82 10.19
CA ALA A 47 -10.72 4.44 10.38
C ALA A 47 -10.91 3.37 11.46
N CYS A 48 -9.86 2.71 11.90
CA CYS A 48 -9.89 1.68 12.94
C CYS A 48 -9.55 2.30 14.31
N GLU A 49 -10.55 2.48 15.16
CA GLU A 49 -10.41 3.06 16.51
C GLU A 49 -9.32 2.34 17.31
N GLN A 50 -9.38 1.00 17.38
CA GLN A 50 -8.44 0.22 18.18
C GLN A 50 -7.00 0.45 17.74
N ASN A 51 -6.72 0.37 16.43
CA ASN A 51 -5.37 0.56 15.90
C ASN A 51 -4.87 2.00 16.15
N LEU A 52 -5.77 2.96 16.01
CA LEU A 52 -5.46 4.37 16.23
C LEU A 52 -5.14 4.65 17.70
N PHE A 53 -5.92 4.10 18.63
CA PHE A 53 -5.66 4.19 20.06
C PHE A 53 -4.31 3.56 20.45
N GLU A 54 -4.00 2.39 19.89
CA GLU A 54 -2.72 1.72 20.17
C GLU A 54 -1.52 2.54 19.70
N ILE A 55 -1.59 3.12 18.49
CA ILE A 55 -0.48 3.94 17.98
C ILE A 55 -0.34 5.26 18.75
N GLU A 56 -1.46 5.90 19.10
CA GLU A 56 -1.45 7.12 19.93
C GLU A 56 -0.73 6.88 21.26
N ARG A 57 -1.13 5.85 21.99
CA ARG A 57 -0.51 5.48 23.28
C ARG A 57 0.98 5.24 23.16
N ASN A 58 1.41 4.56 22.08
CA ASN A 58 2.81 4.21 21.88
C ASN A 58 3.64 5.43 21.47
N ILE A 59 3.09 6.35 20.68
CA ILE A 59 3.84 7.48 20.16
C ILE A 59 4.00 8.60 21.17
N GLN A 60 3.02 8.82 22.07
CA GLN A 60 3.10 9.81 23.14
C GLN A 60 4.31 9.60 24.04
N ALA A 61 4.76 8.35 24.23
CA ALA A 61 5.94 8.01 25.02
C ALA A 61 7.27 8.14 24.24
N GLN A 62 7.22 8.29 22.91
CA GLN A 62 8.40 8.23 22.02
C GLN A 62 8.65 9.53 21.25
N ALA A 63 7.62 10.32 21.01
CA ALA A 63 7.76 11.59 20.30
C ALA A 63 8.57 12.61 21.12
N ALA A 64 9.41 13.36 20.41
CA ALA A 64 10.11 14.47 21.03
C ALA A 64 9.12 15.55 21.51
N PRO A 65 9.45 16.32 22.57
CA PRO A 65 8.56 17.38 23.08
C PRO A 65 8.20 18.44 22.04
N GLU A 66 9.05 18.63 21.04
CA GLU A 66 8.85 19.59 19.93
C GLU A 66 7.86 19.10 18.89
N THR A 67 7.51 17.80 18.88
CA THR A 67 6.60 17.20 17.91
C THR A 67 5.17 17.20 18.44
N THR A 68 4.27 17.93 17.77
CA THR A 68 2.84 17.86 18.09
C THR A 68 2.19 16.68 17.38
N VAL A 69 1.50 15.81 18.12
CA VAL A 69 0.77 14.66 17.57
C VAL A 69 -0.73 14.95 17.56
N HIS A 70 -1.35 14.85 16.39
CA HIS A 70 -2.80 15.00 16.20
C HIS A 70 -3.38 13.66 15.75
N VAL A 71 -4.38 13.17 16.48
CA VAL A 71 -5.04 11.90 16.20
C VAL A 71 -6.43 12.16 15.65
N VAL A 72 -6.74 11.60 14.48
CA VAL A 72 -8.00 11.82 13.78
C VAL A 72 -8.63 10.47 13.44
N LEU A 73 -9.75 10.17 14.09
CA LEU A 73 -10.55 8.99 13.78
C LEU A 73 -11.49 9.30 12.61
N GLY A 74 -11.37 8.54 11.53
CA GLY A 74 -12.26 8.68 10.38
C GLY A 74 -11.77 8.01 9.11
N ASN A 75 -12.63 7.99 8.10
CA ASN A 75 -12.34 7.36 6.83
C ASN A 75 -11.74 8.37 5.85
N VAL A 76 -10.66 8.00 5.16
CA VAL A 76 -9.99 8.81 4.13
C VAL A 76 -10.87 9.11 2.90
N GLY A 77 -11.97 8.37 2.73
CA GLY A 77 -12.96 8.66 1.69
C GLY A 77 -14.00 9.73 2.06
N ASP A 78 -13.94 10.26 3.29
CA ASP A 78 -14.80 11.37 3.72
C ASP A 78 -14.19 12.72 3.32
N ASP A 79 -14.75 13.33 2.27
CA ASP A 79 -14.27 14.59 1.69
C ASP A 79 -14.37 15.75 2.71
N GLY A 80 -15.45 15.79 3.51
CA GLY A 80 -15.63 16.81 4.54
C GLY A 80 -14.63 16.69 5.69
N LEU A 81 -14.27 15.45 6.07
CA LEU A 81 -13.22 15.19 7.05
C LEU A 81 -11.86 15.67 6.53
N LEU A 82 -11.53 15.36 5.27
CA LEU A 82 -10.28 15.79 4.66
C LEU A 82 -10.17 17.29 4.54
N ASP A 83 -11.25 17.98 4.17
CA ASP A 83 -11.31 19.43 4.13
C ASP A 83 -11.03 20.06 5.50
N ARG A 84 -11.67 19.54 6.55
CA ARG A 84 -11.41 19.99 7.92
C ARG A 84 -9.96 19.72 8.34
N LEU A 85 -9.45 18.52 8.06
CA LEU A 85 -8.09 18.13 8.42
C LEU A 85 -7.05 19.02 7.73
N PHE A 86 -7.18 19.19 6.40
CA PHE A 86 -6.19 19.95 5.63
C PHE A 86 -6.28 21.46 5.87
N SER A 87 -7.47 22.01 6.13
CA SER A 87 -7.63 23.41 6.51
C SER A 87 -7.01 23.70 7.89
N GLN A 88 -7.18 22.80 8.84
CA GLN A 88 -6.73 22.96 10.22
C GLN A 88 -5.22 22.74 10.37
N PHE A 89 -4.70 21.65 9.81
CA PHE A 89 -3.32 21.20 10.07
C PHE A 89 -2.34 21.51 8.95
N ARG A 90 -2.80 21.76 7.73
CA ARG A 90 -1.99 22.10 6.54
C ARG A 90 -0.73 21.26 6.41
N PRO A 91 -0.84 19.93 6.31
CA PRO A 91 0.34 19.08 6.19
C PRO A 91 1.12 19.42 4.91
N GLU A 92 2.45 19.38 5.01
CA GLU A 92 3.34 19.54 3.87
C GLU A 92 3.50 18.24 3.09
N ILE A 93 3.40 17.12 3.80
CA ILE A 93 3.59 15.78 3.23
C ILE A 93 2.45 14.88 3.69
N VAL A 94 1.84 14.16 2.75
CA VAL A 94 0.84 13.12 3.05
C VAL A 94 1.39 11.76 2.60
N LEU A 95 1.52 10.84 3.56
CA LEU A 95 1.86 9.43 3.31
C LEU A 95 0.57 8.60 3.37
N HIS A 96 0.07 8.19 2.20
CA HIS A 96 -1.20 7.48 2.10
C HIS A 96 -1.00 5.96 2.18
N ALA A 97 -1.08 5.41 3.42
CA ALA A 97 -0.96 3.98 3.69
C ALA A 97 -2.31 3.27 3.92
N ALA A 98 -3.42 4.01 3.95
CA ALA A 98 -4.75 3.43 4.11
C ALA A 98 -5.15 2.61 2.89
N ALA A 99 -5.30 1.31 3.04
CA ALA A 99 -5.80 0.41 2.00
C ALA A 99 -6.23 -0.94 2.59
N PHE A 100 -7.20 -1.60 1.98
CA PHE A 100 -7.47 -3.02 2.16
C PHE A 100 -6.52 -3.83 1.28
N LYS A 101 -5.95 -4.93 1.81
CA LYS A 101 -4.86 -5.65 1.16
C LYS A 101 -5.08 -7.15 0.91
N HIS A 102 -6.08 -7.76 1.56
CA HIS A 102 -6.30 -9.21 1.49
C HIS A 102 -7.00 -9.61 0.19
N VAL A 103 -6.23 -10.15 -0.77
CA VAL A 103 -6.71 -10.49 -2.12
C VAL A 103 -7.95 -11.38 -2.06
N ALA A 104 -7.88 -12.56 -1.41
CA ALA A 104 -8.99 -13.51 -1.37
C ALA A 104 -10.25 -12.95 -0.69
N LEU A 105 -10.11 -12.04 0.27
CA LEU A 105 -11.23 -11.37 0.90
C LEU A 105 -11.88 -10.36 -0.05
N LEU A 106 -11.05 -9.57 -0.75
CA LEU A 106 -11.53 -8.51 -1.63
C LEU A 106 -12.11 -9.04 -2.94
N GLU A 107 -11.66 -10.20 -3.42
CA GLU A 107 -12.31 -10.88 -4.54
C GLU A 107 -13.78 -11.23 -4.25
N ARG A 108 -14.11 -11.49 -2.98
CA ARG A 108 -15.49 -11.70 -2.50
C ARG A 108 -16.21 -10.41 -2.11
N ASN A 109 -15.46 -9.30 -1.98
CA ASN A 109 -15.97 -8.00 -1.57
C ASN A 109 -15.45 -6.88 -2.51
N PRO A 110 -15.72 -6.95 -3.83
CA PRO A 110 -15.12 -6.06 -4.81
C PRO A 110 -15.51 -4.60 -4.59
N PHE A 111 -16.71 -4.32 -4.11
CA PHE A 111 -17.16 -2.96 -3.82
C PHE A 111 -16.33 -2.31 -2.70
N ALA A 112 -15.96 -3.09 -1.67
CA ALA A 112 -15.11 -2.60 -0.59
C ALA A 112 -13.70 -2.26 -1.11
N ALA A 113 -13.13 -3.07 -2.02
CA ALA A 113 -11.87 -2.77 -2.66
C ALA A 113 -11.91 -1.45 -3.44
N ILE A 114 -12.94 -1.27 -4.26
CA ILE A 114 -13.11 -0.05 -5.08
C ILE A 114 -13.35 1.16 -4.20
N GLN A 115 -14.26 1.08 -3.24
CA GLN A 115 -14.60 2.20 -2.36
C GLN A 115 -13.39 2.66 -1.55
N ASN A 116 -12.69 1.71 -0.91
CA ASN A 116 -11.61 2.05 0.01
C ASN A 116 -10.27 2.33 -0.68
N ASN A 117 -9.91 1.57 -1.73
CA ASN A 117 -8.58 1.70 -2.31
C ASN A 117 -8.53 2.68 -3.49
N ALA A 118 -9.56 2.71 -4.35
CA ALA A 118 -9.57 3.57 -5.53
C ALA A 118 -10.29 4.91 -5.27
N LEU A 119 -11.58 4.86 -4.89
CA LEU A 119 -12.39 6.07 -4.73
C LEU A 119 -11.91 6.94 -3.56
N ALA A 120 -11.61 6.34 -2.41
CA ALA A 120 -11.09 7.08 -1.26
C ALA A 120 -9.71 7.70 -1.54
N THR A 121 -8.81 6.99 -2.27
CA THR A 121 -7.55 7.58 -2.72
C THR A 121 -7.80 8.79 -3.64
N TYR A 122 -8.72 8.67 -4.61
CA TYR A 122 -9.05 9.81 -5.47
C TYR A 122 -9.58 11.00 -4.68
N THR A 123 -10.46 10.79 -3.70
CA THR A 123 -10.97 11.83 -2.79
C THR A 123 -9.83 12.52 -2.05
N LEU A 124 -8.89 11.75 -1.49
CA LEU A 124 -7.70 12.30 -0.84
C LEU A 124 -6.85 13.16 -1.78
N LEU A 125 -6.56 12.68 -2.99
CA LEU A 125 -5.76 13.41 -3.97
C LEU A 125 -6.44 14.70 -4.42
N ARG A 126 -7.77 14.69 -4.59
CA ARG A 126 -8.56 15.89 -4.93
C ARG A 126 -8.56 16.90 -3.78
N ALA A 127 -8.71 16.44 -2.54
CA ALA A 127 -8.61 17.30 -1.36
C ALA A 127 -7.21 17.91 -1.24
N ALA A 128 -6.15 17.13 -1.48
CA ALA A 128 -4.77 17.60 -1.46
C ALA A 128 -4.52 18.71 -2.51
N LEU A 129 -5.07 18.56 -3.73
CA LEU A 129 -5.03 19.62 -4.75
C LEU A 129 -5.77 20.88 -4.30
N ARG A 130 -6.97 20.74 -3.76
CA ARG A 130 -7.83 21.83 -3.27
C ARG A 130 -7.13 22.69 -2.22
N TRP A 131 -6.41 22.01 -1.32
CA TRP A 131 -5.72 22.66 -0.20
C TRP A 131 -4.23 22.97 -0.49
N GLY A 132 -3.76 22.69 -1.72
CA GLY A 132 -2.38 22.98 -2.11
C GLY A 132 -1.34 22.20 -1.29
N ILE A 133 -1.63 20.95 -0.92
CA ILE A 133 -0.69 20.10 -0.21
C ILE A 133 0.53 19.85 -1.11
N PRO A 134 1.75 20.19 -0.66
CA PRO A 134 2.93 20.16 -1.52
C PRO A 134 3.34 18.77 -2.01
N SER A 135 3.15 17.73 -1.17
CA SER A 135 3.59 16.37 -1.51
C SER A 135 2.63 15.30 -1.00
N VAL A 136 2.25 14.37 -1.89
CA VAL A 136 1.46 13.17 -1.56
C VAL A 136 2.15 11.94 -2.12
N LEU A 137 2.46 10.98 -1.25
CA LEU A 137 2.98 9.67 -1.64
C LEU A 137 1.94 8.59 -1.36
N VAL A 138 1.47 7.92 -2.42
CA VAL A 138 0.54 6.78 -2.33
C VAL A 138 1.33 5.49 -2.20
N ILE A 139 1.13 4.75 -1.11
CA ILE A 139 1.77 3.46 -0.91
C ILE A 139 1.00 2.40 -1.69
N SER A 140 1.64 1.80 -2.68
CA SER A 140 1.12 0.77 -3.58
C SER A 140 1.80 -0.58 -3.37
N THR A 141 1.62 -1.50 -4.31
CA THR A 141 2.06 -2.89 -4.22
C THR A 141 2.46 -3.43 -5.59
N ASP A 142 3.30 -4.47 -5.62
CA ASP A 142 3.62 -5.28 -6.79
C ASP A 142 2.36 -5.86 -7.48
N LYS A 143 1.28 -6.11 -6.74
CA LYS A 143 0.01 -6.64 -7.24
C LYS A 143 -0.79 -5.64 -8.10
N ALA A 144 -0.39 -4.37 -8.12
CA ALA A 144 -0.94 -3.36 -9.02
C ALA A 144 -0.40 -3.49 -10.46
N VAL A 145 0.70 -4.22 -10.66
CA VAL A 145 1.27 -4.48 -11.98
C VAL A 145 0.50 -5.61 -12.66
N ASN A 146 0.07 -5.41 -13.91
CA ASN A 146 -0.72 -6.40 -14.67
C ASN A 146 -1.73 -7.14 -13.75
N PRO A 147 -2.67 -6.46 -13.11
CA PRO A 147 -3.40 -7.00 -11.97
C PRO A 147 -4.29 -8.20 -12.36
N HIS A 148 -4.33 -9.22 -11.49
CA HIS A 148 -5.20 -10.39 -11.63
C HIS A 148 -6.32 -10.40 -10.59
N SER A 149 -6.35 -9.40 -9.71
CA SER A 149 -7.33 -9.27 -8.64
C SER A 149 -7.96 -7.87 -8.62
N VAL A 150 -9.18 -7.77 -8.08
CA VAL A 150 -9.80 -6.47 -7.86
C VAL A 150 -9.00 -5.60 -6.88
N MET A 151 -8.33 -6.23 -5.90
CA MET A 151 -7.42 -5.53 -5.01
C MET A 151 -6.27 -4.89 -5.79
N GLY A 152 -5.59 -5.66 -6.64
CA GLY A 152 -4.53 -5.15 -7.50
C GLY A 152 -5.02 -4.06 -8.45
N ALA A 153 -6.17 -4.27 -9.11
CA ALA A 153 -6.78 -3.28 -10.00
C ALA A 153 -7.16 -1.99 -9.26
N SER A 154 -7.70 -2.06 -8.04
CA SER A 154 -8.02 -0.89 -7.22
C SER A 154 -6.76 -0.10 -6.83
N LYS A 155 -5.64 -0.79 -6.53
CA LYS A 155 -4.34 -0.15 -6.26
C LYS A 155 -3.72 0.43 -7.53
N ARG A 156 -3.88 -0.23 -8.68
CA ARG A 156 -3.45 0.32 -9.98
C ARG A 156 -4.18 1.62 -10.32
N LEU A 157 -5.49 1.70 -10.09
CA LEU A 157 -6.22 2.97 -10.24
C LEU A 157 -5.70 4.06 -9.31
N ALA A 158 -5.38 3.72 -8.05
CA ALA A 158 -4.80 4.66 -7.10
C ALA A 158 -3.45 5.21 -7.61
N GLU A 159 -2.58 4.37 -8.20
CA GLU A 159 -1.35 4.81 -8.87
C GLU A 159 -1.64 5.75 -10.03
N LEU A 160 -2.54 5.34 -10.94
CA LEU A 160 -2.90 6.13 -12.12
C LEU A 160 -3.50 7.50 -11.72
N PHE A 161 -4.33 7.56 -10.70
CA PHE A 161 -4.85 8.83 -10.18
C PHE A 161 -3.74 9.72 -9.61
N ALA A 162 -2.83 9.17 -8.79
CA ALA A 162 -1.72 9.93 -8.23
C ALA A 162 -0.83 10.52 -9.35
N VAL A 163 -0.43 9.69 -10.31
CA VAL A 163 0.41 10.12 -11.44
C VAL A 163 -0.30 11.16 -12.32
N SER A 164 -1.60 10.97 -12.58
CA SER A 164 -2.38 11.82 -13.51
C SER A 164 -2.78 13.16 -12.90
N LEU A 165 -3.04 13.19 -11.58
CA LEU A 165 -3.43 14.40 -10.87
C LEU A 165 -2.24 15.23 -10.38
N SER A 166 -1.02 14.71 -10.45
CA SER A 166 0.18 15.41 -10.01
C SER A 166 0.40 16.74 -10.73
N ARG A 167 0.82 17.76 -9.98
CA ARG A 167 1.10 19.13 -10.43
C ARG A 167 2.41 19.61 -9.79
N VAL A 168 3.06 20.58 -10.41
CA VAL A 168 4.28 21.19 -9.87
C VAL A 168 4.10 21.73 -8.44
N THR A 169 2.93 22.29 -8.17
CA THR A 169 2.56 22.85 -6.84
C THR A 169 2.06 21.83 -5.84
N SER A 170 1.69 20.63 -6.30
CA SER A 170 1.20 19.53 -5.48
C SER A 170 1.65 18.21 -6.13
N ARG A 171 2.87 17.83 -5.80
CA ARG A 171 3.51 16.64 -6.38
C ARG A 171 2.91 15.38 -5.80
N MET A 172 2.49 14.50 -6.69
CA MET A 172 1.88 13.24 -6.31
C MET A 172 2.62 12.10 -6.99
N SER A 173 2.97 11.09 -6.24
CA SER A 173 3.67 9.90 -6.72
C SER A 173 3.14 8.66 -6.00
N ALA A 174 3.52 7.50 -6.49
CA ALA A 174 3.24 6.23 -5.82
C ALA A 174 4.53 5.46 -5.59
N ILE A 175 4.56 4.60 -4.57
CA ILE A 175 5.64 3.65 -4.34
C ILE A 175 5.07 2.23 -4.30
N ARG A 176 5.65 1.33 -5.10
CA ARG A 176 5.31 -0.11 -5.10
C ARG A 176 6.17 -0.84 -4.09
N LEU A 177 5.53 -1.55 -3.20
CA LEU A 177 6.21 -2.44 -2.27
C LEU A 177 5.92 -3.89 -2.64
N GLY A 178 6.90 -4.77 -2.46
CA GLY A 178 6.69 -6.20 -2.40
C GLY A 178 6.03 -6.62 -1.08
N ASN A 179 6.07 -7.90 -0.76
CA ASN A 179 5.57 -8.42 0.50
C ASN A 179 6.47 -7.95 1.66
N VAL A 180 5.88 -7.35 2.69
CA VAL A 180 6.64 -6.94 3.87
C VAL A 180 6.57 -8.03 4.94
N PHE A 181 7.75 -8.52 5.38
CA PHE A 181 7.84 -9.57 6.40
C PHE A 181 7.07 -9.21 7.66
N GLY A 182 6.35 -10.20 8.21
CA GLY A 182 5.61 -10.05 9.46
C GLY A 182 4.36 -9.18 9.40
N SER A 183 3.96 -8.70 8.21
CA SER A 183 2.73 -7.91 8.09
C SER A 183 1.49 -8.74 8.45
N THR A 184 0.55 -8.14 9.17
CA THR A 184 -0.67 -8.80 9.69
C THR A 184 -1.41 -9.58 8.59
N GLY A 185 -1.71 -10.86 8.86
CA GLY A 185 -2.41 -11.73 7.91
C GLY A 185 -1.61 -12.10 6.65
N SER A 186 -0.29 -11.89 6.63
CA SER A 186 0.59 -12.36 5.56
C SER A 186 1.03 -13.83 5.78
N VAL A 187 1.71 -14.38 4.78
CA VAL A 187 2.15 -15.78 4.80
C VAL A 187 3.04 -16.13 5.98
N VAL A 188 3.92 -15.23 6.43
CA VAL A 188 4.86 -15.53 7.54
C VAL A 188 4.14 -15.72 8.88
N PRO A 189 3.27 -14.81 9.36
CA PRO A 189 2.46 -15.06 10.55
C PRO A 189 1.61 -16.33 10.45
N LEU A 190 1.01 -16.61 9.29
CA LEU A 190 0.21 -17.82 9.07
C LEU A 190 1.05 -19.10 9.27
N LEU A 191 2.20 -19.18 8.59
CA LEU A 191 3.08 -20.35 8.71
C LEU A 191 3.63 -20.51 10.13
N MET A 192 3.96 -19.40 10.80
CA MET A 192 4.42 -19.42 12.19
C MET A 192 3.32 -19.91 13.16
N ASP A 193 2.08 -19.54 12.94
CA ASP A 193 0.95 -20.02 13.74
C ASP A 193 0.69 -21.52 13.51
N GLN A 194 0.74 -21.97 12.25
CA GLN A 194 0.64 -23.39 11.91
C GLN A 194 1.77 -24.22 12.53
N LEU A 195 3.01 -23.70 12.53
CA LEU A 195 4.14 -24.37 13.21
C LEU A 195 3.91 -24.48 14.71
N LYS A 196 3.46 -23.40 15.37
CA LYS A 196 3.18 -23.40 16.82
C LYS A 196 2.06 -24.35 17.21
N THR A 197 1.05 -24.50 16.36
CA THR A 197 -0.13 -25.36 16.61
C THR A 197 0.05 -26.78 16.08
N GLY A 198 1.21 -27.10 15.46
CA GLY A 198 1.48 -28.43 14.90
C GLY A 198 0.64 -28.78 13.67
N GLN A 199 0.06 -27.78 13.02
CA GLN A 199 -0.73 -27.96 11.79
C GLN A 199 0.19 -28.08 10.56
N PRO A 200 -0.26 -28.73 9.48
CA PRO A 200 0.44 -28.69 8.20
C PRO A 200 0.63 -27.27 7.69
N LEU A 201 1.78 -26.98 7.08
CA LEU A 201 2.05 -25.69 6.45
C LEU A 201 1.26 -25.60 5.15
N THR A 202 0.31 -24.67 5.05
CA THR A 202 -0.48 -24.48 3.85
C THR A 202 0.23 -23.55 2.86
N ILE A 203 0.47 -24.04 1.64
CA ILE A 203 1.12 -23.33 0.55
C ILE A 203 0.24 -23.41 -0.67
N THR A 204 0.05 -22.29 -1.36
CA THR A 204 -0.87 -22.27 -2.52
C THR A 204 -0.32 -23.01 -3.72
N ASP A 205 0.98 -22.89 -4.00
CA ASP A 205 1.64 -23.59 -5.09
C ASP A 205 3.13 -23.79 -4.80
N ALA A 206 3.72 -24.88 -5.27
CA ALA A 206 5.14 -25.20 -5.06
C ALA A 206 6.08 -24.17 -5.70
N GLU A 207 5.65 -23.57 -6.81
CA GLU A 207 6.43 -22.55 -7.54
C GLU A 207 6.03 -21.11 -7.18
N ALA A 208 5.09 -20.92 -6.24
CA ALA A 208 4.70 -19.57 -5.79
C ALA A 208 5.88 -18.84 -5.19
N ALA A 209 6.21 -17.68 -5.75
CA ALA A 209 7.32 -16.86 -5.29
C ALA A 209 6.90 -15.38 -5.10
N ARG A 210 7.51 -14.72 -4.13
CA ARG A 210 7.21 -13.32 -3.79
C ARG A 210 8.48 -12.53 -3.55
N TYR A 211 8.45 -11.25 -3.86
CA TYR A 211 9.47 -10.30 -3.45
C TYR A 211 9.23 -9.89 -2.01
N PHE A 212 10.26 -9.98 -1.19
CA PHE A 212 10.16 -9.64 0.22
C PHE A 212 11.01 -8.43 0.59
N LEU A 213 10.48 -7.63 1.53
CA LEU A 213 11.15 -6.52 2.18
C LEU A 213 11.07 -6.71 3.69
N SER A 214 12.12 -6.39 4.41
CA SER A 214 12.01 -6.19 5.85
C SER A 214 11.17 -4.94 6.15
N PRO A 215 10.56 -4.83 7.35
CA PRO A 215 9.84 -3.61 7.75
C PRO A 215 10.71 -2.36 7.66
N GLY A 216 11.98 -2.47 8.07
CA GLY A 216 12.95 -1.36 7.99
C GLY A 216 13.25 -0.93 6.55
N GLN A 217 13.43 -1.88 5.63
CA GLN A 217 13.62 -1.58 4.19
C GLN A 217 12.38 -0.91 3.59
N ALA A 218 11.18 -1.38 3.92
CA ALA A 218 9.95 -0.78 3.43
C ALA A 218 9.77 0.66 3.93
N VAL A 219 9.98 0.90 5.23
CA VAL A 219 9.92 2.23 5.83
C VAL A 219 10.96 3.15 5.20
N ARG A 220 12.21 2.70 5.10
CA ARG A 220 13.30 3.45 4.46
C ARG A 220 12.93 3.87 3.05
N ALA A 221 12.50 2.92 2.22
CA ALA A 221 12.12 3.20 0.83
C ALA A 221 10.97 4.20 0.72
N ILE A 222 9.96 4.13 1.62
CA ILE A 222 8.86 5.09 1.66
C ILE A 222 9.35 6.48 2.03
N LEU A 223 10.21 6.62 3.04
CA LEU A 223 10.73 7.91 3.48
C LEU A 223 11.65 8.53 2.40
N ASP A 224 12.51 7.74 1.78
CA ASP A 224 13.36 8.18 0.67
C ASP A 224 12.49 8.62 -0.54
N ALA A 225 11.42 7.89 -0.85
CA ALA A 225 10.47 8.24 -1.90
C ALA A 225 9.72 9.55 -1.61
N ALA A 226 9.33 9.78 -0.36
CA ALA A 226 8.60 10.97 0.04
C ALA A 226 9.44 12.25 -0.06
N THR A 227 10.76 12.14 0.10
CA THR A 227 11.69 13.27 0.00
C THR A 227 12.22 13.48 -1.42
N ALA A 228 12.16 12.47 -2.26
CA ALA A 228 12.75 12.46 -3.60
C ALA A 228 12.08 13.41 -4.62
N CYS A 229 11.02 14.10 -4.24
CA CYS A 229 10.33 15.12 -5.04
C CYS A 229 9.93 14.68 -6.46
N CYS A 230 9.61 13.39 -6.65
CA CYS A 230 9.18 12.86 -7.95
C CYS A 230 7.76 13.31 -8.28
N ASP A 231 7.61 13.97 -9.42
CA ASP A 231 6.31 14.45 -9.92
C ASP A 231 5.71 13.45 -10.91
N GLY A 232 4.57 12.88 -10.54
CA GLY A 232 3.80 12.01 -11.42
C GLY A 232 4.54 10.76 -11.90
N LYS A 233 5.27 10.12 -10.99
CA LYS A 233 6.02 8.88 -11.26
C LYS A 233 5.63 7.80 -10.25
N ILE A 234 5.94 6.57 -10.60
CA ILE A 234 5.89 5.43 -9.69
C ILE A 234 7.33 5.13 -9.27
N LEU A 235 7.53 4.91 -7.98
CA LEU A 235 8.81 4.56 -7.40
C LEU A 235 8.81 3.07 -7.04
N LEU A 236 9.92 2.42 -7.31
CA LEU A 236 10.09 1.00 -7.05
C LEU A 236 11.38 0.79 -6.26
N PRO A 237 11.34 0.27 -5.01
CA PRO A 237 12.54 -0.15 -4.31
C PRO A 237 13.25 -1.25 -5.10
N LYS A 238 14.58 -1.25 -5.10
CA LYS A 238 15.36 -2.36 -5.63
C LYS A 238 15.12 -3.59 -4.76
N LEU A 239 14.32 -4.49 -5.28
CA LEU A 239 14.01 -5.77 -4.64
C LEU A 239 15.03 -6.81 -5.11
N GLY A 240 15.42 -7.70 -4.22
CA GLY A 240 16.22 -8.86 -4.57
C GLY A 240 15.46 -9.85 -5.48
N SER A 241 15.99 -11.04 -5.66
CA SER A 241 15.27 -12.11 -6.35
C SER A 241 14.01 -12.54 -5.58
N PRO A 242 12.93 -12.93 -6.27
CA PRO A 242 11.75 -13.45 -5.59
C PRO A 242 12.09 -14.75 -4.85
N MET A 243 11.58 -14.89 -3.64
CA MET A 243 11.77 -16.06 -2.77
C MET A 243 10.58 -17.01 -2.93
N ARG A 244 10.84 -18.31 -3.13
CA ARG A 244 9.78 -19.33 -3.16
C ARG A 244 9.16 -19.49 -1.77
N ILE A 245 7.84 -19.57 -1.72
CA ILE A 245 7.12 -19.73 -0.43
C ILE A 245 7.47 -21.06 0.24
N VAL A 246 7.75 -22.10 -0.52
CA VAL A 246 8.26 -23.40 0.00
C VAL A 246 9.57 -23.21 0.76
N GLU A 247 10.54 -22.51 0.18
CA GLU A 247 11.86 -22.26 0.80
C GLU A 247 11.73 -21.43 2.09
N LEU A 248 10.83 -20.44 2.07
CA LEU A 248 10.49 -19.67 3.26
C LEU A 248 9.90 -20.56 4.36
N ALA A 249 8.93 -21.42 4.01
CA ALA A 249 8.28 -22.34 4.94
C ALA A 249 9.28 -23.32 5.56
N GLU A 250 10.19 -23.88 4.75
CA GLU A 250 11.27 -24.76 5.23
C GLU A 250 12.23 -24.02 6.16
N SER A 251 12.61 -22.78 5.83
CA SER A 251 13.49 -21.98 6.66
C SER A 251 12.87 -21.67 8.03
N LEU A 252 11.57 -21.30 8.06
CA LEU A 252 10.81 -21.06 9.28
C LEU A 252 10.70 -22.36 10.12
N ALA A 253 10.40 -23.49 9.48
CA ALA A 253 10.33 -24.78 10.17
C ALA A 253 11.67 -25.17 10.80
N ARG A 254 12.80 -24.97 10.11
CA ARG A 254 14.15 -25.21 10.67
C ARG A 254 14.47 -24.30 11.85
N SER A 255 14.09 -23.03 11.80
CA SER A 255 14.36 -22.07 12.88
C SER A 255 13.50 -22.28 14.12
N THR A 256 12.35 -22.94 13.99
CA THR A 256 11.37 -23.13 15.08
C THR A 256 11.45 -24.53 15.68
N ALA A 257 12.12 -25.49 15.00
CA ALA A 257 12.15 -26.88 15.41
C ALA A 257 13.01 -27.11 16.67
N THR A 258 12.36 -27.37 17.78
CA THR A 258 12.96 -28.07 18.94
C THR A 258 13.14 -29.58 18.70
N CYS A 259 12.58 -30.13 17.63
CA CYS A 259 12.68 -31.53 17.20
C CYS A 259 12.84 -31.62 15.68
N ASN A 260 13.69 -32.52 15.22
CA ASN A 260 14.12 -32.77 13.84
C ASN A 260 12.99 -33.30 12.91
N ARG A 261 11.71 -32.96 13.12
CA ARG A 261 10.57 -33.36 12.30
C ARG A 261 10.30 -32.31 11.23
N LYS A 262 10.38 -32.71 9.94
CA LYS A 262 9.88 -31.88 8.83
C LYS A 262 8.39 -31.64 9.03
N ALA A 263 7.97 -30.37 9.11
CA ALA A 263 6.56 -30.02 9.12
C ALA A 263 5.94 -30.43 7.78
N PRO A 264 4.81 -31.16 7.78
CA PRO A 264 4.15 -31.54 6.53
C PRO A 264 3.66 -30.31 5.79
N MET A 265 3.76 -30.30 4.47
CA MET A 265 3.26 -29.23 3.60
C MET A 265 2.00 -29.69 2.88
N LEU A 266 0.99 -28.82 2.84
CA LEU A 266 -0.27 -29.02 2.13
C LEU A 266 -0.40 -27.98 1.02
N PHE A 267 -0.47 -28.43 -0.24
CA PHE A 267 -0.69 -27.56 -1.38
C PHE A 267 -2.18 -27.38 -1.63
N THR A 268 -2.66 -26.12 -1.58
CA THR A 268 -4.09 -25.78 -1.64
C THR A 268 -4.58 -25.31 -3.01
N GLY A 269 -3.67 -25.06 -3.94
CA GLY A 269 -3.95 -24.36 -5.19
C GLY A 269 -3.98 -22.84 -5.02
N LEU A 270 -3.71 -22.11 -6.11
CA LEU A 270 -3.77 -20.64 -6.13
C LEU A 270 -5.20 -20.14 -5.87
N HIS A 271 -5.32 -19.13 -5.02
CA HIS A 271 -6.61 -18.47 -4.80
C HIS A 271 -7.01 -17.60 -6.01
N PRO A 272 -8.33 -17.34 -6.20
CA PRO A 272 -8.79 -16.39 -7.22
C PRO A 272 -8.07 -15.03 -7.08
N GLY A 273 -7.53 -14.53 -8.20
CA GLY A 273 -6.79 -13.29 -8.25
C GLY A 273 -5.33 -13.35 -7.76
N GLU A 274 -4.84 -14.53 -7.38
CA GLU A 274 -3.44 -14.74 -6.99
C GLU A 274 -2.58 -15.10 -8.22
N LYS A 275 -1.36 -14.56 -8.28
CA LYS A 275 -0.34 -14.90 -9.28
C LYS A 275 0.65 -15.93 -8.74
N LEU A 276 1.24 -16.72 -9.63
CA LEU A 276 2.35 -17.61 -9.27
C LEU A 276 3.58 -16.81 -8.83
N VAL A 277 3.97 -15.83 -9.65
CA VAL A 277 5.04 -14.88 -9.37
C VAL A 277 4.53 -13.47 -9.65
N GLU A 278 4.82 -12.51 -8.77
CA GLU A 278 4.46 -11.10 -8.98
C GLU A 278 5.44 -10.43 -9.94
N GLU A 279 4.94 -9.42 -10.65
CA GLU A 279 5.70 -8.59 -11.57
C GLU A 279 5.93 -7.21 -10.94
N LEU A 280 7.02 -6.53 -11.30
CA LEU A 280 7.38 -5.23 -10.73
C LEU A 280 7.14 -4.07 -11.69
N VAL A 281 7.21 -4.33 -12.99
CA VAL A 281 7.05 -3.34 -14.07
C VAL A 281 6.03 -3.89 -15.08
N GLY A 282 5.06 -3.06 -15.46
CA GLY A 282 3.99 -3.43 -16.37
C GLY A 282 4.39 -3.32 -17.84
N LYS A 283 3.62 -3.97 -18.72
CA LYS A 283 3.89 -4.01 -20.18
C LYS A 283 3.94 -2.62 -20.84
N HIS A 284 3.21 -1.65 -20.30
CA HIS A 284 3.11 -0.29 -20.85
C HIS A 284 3.92 0.73 -20.04
N GLU A 285 4.78 0.26 -19.14
CA GLU A 285 5.61 1.06 -18.28
C GLU A 285 7.07 1.06 -18.76
N LYS A 286 7.83 2.07 -18.36
CA LYS A 286 9.26 2.20 -18.69
C LYS A 286 10.07 2.44 -17.42
N GLU A 287 11.12 1.71 -17.26
CA GLU A 287 12.16 2.00 -16.27
C GLU A 287 12.99 3.19 -16.75
N MET A 288 13.01 4.25 -15.94
CA MET A 288 13.71 5.51 -16.25
C MET A 288 15.10 5.59 -15.61
N GLY A 289 15.50 4.54 -14.90
CA GLY A 289 16.74 4.48 -14.15
C GLY A 289 16.58 4.75 -12.65
N ASP A 290 17.70 4.86 -11.96
CA ASP A 290 17.75 5.05 -10.52
C ASP A 290 17.55 6.53 -10.16
N LEU A 291 16.69 6.78 -9.19
CA LEU A 291 16.50 8.11 -8.60
C LEU A 291 17.59 8.42 -7.56
N CYS A 292 17.84 7.42 -6.71
CA CYS A 292 18.89 7.38 -5.70
C CYS A 292 19.26 5.92 -5.46
N GLU A 293 20.25 5.68 -4.63
CA GLU A 293 20.63 4.32 -4.24
C GLU A 293 19.42 3.59 -3.61
N GLY A 294 18.96 2.54 -4.29
CA GLY A 294 17.87 1.70 -3.81
C GLY A 294 16.47 2.02 -4.33
N LEU A 295 16.26 3.11 -5.08
CA LEU A 295 14.97 3.46 -5.70
C LEU A 295 15.08 3.65 -7.20
N GLN A 296 14.23 2.97 -7.96
CA GLN A 296 14.04 3.12 -9.40
C GLN A 296 12.80 3.97 -9.70
N VAL A 297 12.83 4.70 -10.81
CA VAL A 297 11.72 5.48 -11.34
C VAL A 297 11.03 4.70 -12.44
N ILE A 298 9.74 4.52 -12.32
CA ILE A 298 8.88 3.91 -13.34
C ILE A 298 7.97 4.98 -13.92
N GLU A 299 8.03 5.13 -15.24
CA GLU A 299 7.10 5.96 -16.00
C GLU A 299 5.92 5.11 -16.44
N THR A 300 4.71 5.62 -16.21
CA THR A 300 3.46 4.97 -16.61
C THR A 300 2.59 5.95 -17.42
N PRO A 301 1.75 5.47 -18.35
CA PRO A 301 0.79 6.33 -19.04
C PRO A 301 -0.11 7.09 -18.07
N ARG A 302 -0.38 8.37 -18.39
CA ARG A 302 -1.26 9.22 -17.59
C ARG A 302 -2.67 9.23 -18.17
N LEU A 303 -3.66 9.25 -17.32
CA LEU A 303 -5.04 9.52 -17.68
C LEU A 303 -5.26 11.03 -17.80
N SER A 304 -6.19 11.46 -18.66
CA SER A 304 -6.63 12.84 -18.62
C SER A 304 -7.45 13.12 -17.33
N PRO A 305 -7.51 14.36 -16.85
CA PRO A 305 -8.36 14.69 -15.70
C PRO A 305 -9.84 14.29 -15.91
N CYS A 306 -10.37 14.51 -17.11
CA CYS A 306 -11.74 14.10 -17.47
C CYS A 306 -11.93 12.58 -17.40
N ALA A 307 -10.93 11.80 -17.87
CA ALA A 307 -10.98 10.33 -17.76
C ALA A 307 -10.95 9.87 -16.30
N CYS A 308 -10.17 10.51 -15.44
CA CYS A 308 -10.19 10.22 -14.01
C CYS A 308 -11.57 10.46 -13.40
N GLU A 309 -12.20 11.60 -13.71
CA GLU A 309 -13.53 11.95 -13.21
C GLU A 309 -14.62 10.99 -13.72
N GLU A 310 -14.55 10.60 -15.00
CA GLU A 310 -15.46 9.64 -15.59
C GLU A 310 -15.35 8.24 -14.95
N ILE A 311 -14.12 7.74 -14.77
CA ILE A 311 -13.86 6.45 -14.08
C ILE A 311 -14.43 6.49 -12.67
N VAL A 312 -14.18 7.54 -11.92
CA VAL A 312 -14.66 7.69 -10.54
C VAL A 312 -16.18 7.75 -10.49
N LYS A 313 -16.82 8.51 -11.38
CA LYS A 313 -18.28 8.57 -11.47
C LYS A 313 -18.87 7.19 -11.77
N ASN A 314 -18.35 6.51 -12.78
CA ASN A 314 -18.84 5.20 -13.21
C ASN A 314 -18.65 4.17 -12.09
N LEU A 315 -17.48 4.11 -11.43
CA LEU A 315 -17.25 3.20 -10.30
C LEU A 315 -18.14 3.51 -9.10
N SER A 316 -18.36 4.80 -8.79
CA SER A 316 -19.26 5.21 -7.71
C SER A 316 -20.70 4.76 -7.97
N ASP A 317 -21.15 4.85 -9.21
CA ASP A 317 -22.48 4.38 -9.63
C ASP A 317 -22.58 2.84 -9.55
N CYS A 318 -21.53 2.12 -9.97
CA CYS A 318 -21.47 0.67 -9.85
C CYS A 318 -21.51 0.20 -8.38
N VAL A 319 -20.77 0.87 -7.51
CA VAL A 319 -20.76 0.56 -6.05
C VAL A 319 -22.13 0.80 -5.45
N ARG A 320 -22.80 1.93 -5.76
CA ARG A 320 -24.15 2.24 -5.25
C ARG A 320 -25.20 1.23 -5.69
N ARG A 321 -25.07 0.67 -6.90
CA ARG A 321 -26.01 -0.31 -7.48
C ARG A 321 -25.65 -1.75 -7.15
N PHE A 322 -24.51 -1.98 -6.49
CA PHE A 322 -23.97 -3.33 -6.26
C PHE A 322 -23.84 -4.15 -7.55
N ASP A 323 -23.41 -3.52 -8.65
CA ASP A 323 -23.22 -4.17 -9.95
C ASP A 323 -21.74 -4.56 -10.14
N VAL A 324 -21.42 -5.81 -9.80
CA VAL A 324 -20.07 -6.38 -9.94
C VAL A 324 -19.62 -6.41 -11.41
N ASN A 325 -20.54 -6.77 -12.33
CA ASN A 325 -20.22 -6.86 -13.74
C ASN A 325 -19.86 -5.49 -14.33
N ALA A 326 -20.57 -4.45 -13.92
CA ALA A 326 -20.23 -3.08 -14.30
C ALA A 326 -18.88 -2.64 -13.72
N VAL A 327 -18.57 -2.97 -12.46
CA VAL A 327 -17.23 -2.73 -11.87
C VAL A 327 -16.15 -3.36 -12.74
N VAL A 328 -16.30 -4.65 -13.10
CA VAL A 328 -15.31 -5.36 -13.92
C VAL A 328 -15.13 -4.68 -15.27
N ARG A 329 -16.23 -4.30 -15.96
CA ARG A 329 -16.17 -3.59 -17.25
C ARG A 329 -15.42 -2.26 -17.15
N VAL A 330 -15.72 -1.45 -16.12
CA VAL A 330 -15.03 -0.17 -15.90
C VAL A 330 -13.56 -0.38 -15.63
N LEU A 331 -13.19 -1.37 -14.79
CA LEU A 331 -11.80 -1.70 -14.51
C LEU A 331 -11.05 -2.16 -15.75
N CYS A 332 -11.61 -3.07 -16.56
CA CYS A 332 -10.99 -3.53 -17.81
C CYS A 332 -10.81 -2.40 -18.83
N SER A 333 -11.73 -1.44 -18.86
CA SER A 333 -11.60 -0.26 -19.73
C SER A 333 -10.52 0.71 -19.26
N ALA A 334 -10.42 0.92 -17.94
CA ALA A 334 -9.47 1.87 -17.35
C ALA A 334 -8.05 1.29 -17.21
N ILE A 335 -7.93 -0.03 -17.11
CA ILE A 335 -6.69 -0.79 -16.91
C ILE A 335 -6.66 -1.93 -17.94
N PRO A 336 -6.17 -1.67 -19.16
CA PRO A 336 -6.18 -2.70 -20.23
C PRO A 336 -5.44 -3.98 -19.88
N GLU A 337 -4.44 -3.89 -18.97
CA GLU A 337 -3.67 -5.02 -18.48
C GLU A 337 -4.36 -5.83 -17.36
N TYR A 338 -5.56 -5.42 -16.90
CA TYR A 338 -6.30 -6.14 -15.86
C TYR A 338 -6.92 -7.42 -16.41
N THR A 339 -6.64 -8.54 -15.77
CA THR A 339 -7.26 -9.85 -16.04
C THR A 339 -8.12 -10.25 -14.85
N PRO A 340 -9.46 -10.09 -14.92
CA PRO A 340 -10.34 -10.42 -13.79
C PRO A 340 -10.28 -11.91 -13.44
N SER A 341 -10.37 -12.21 -12.15
CA SER A 341 -10.42 -13.58 -11.68
C SER A 341 -11.71 -14.30 -12.13
N ARG A 342 -11.65 -15.64 -12.19
CA ARG A 342 -12.82 -16.47 -12.51
C ARG A 342 -14.00 -16.28 -11.54
N LEU A 343 -13.75 -15.80 -10.31
CA LEU A 343 -14.80 -15.53 -9.34
C LEU A 343 -15.67 -14.35 -9.78
N LEU A 344 -15.04 -13.32 -10.36
CA LEU A 344 -15.74 -12.11 -10.81
C LEU A 344 -16.34 -12.25 -12.22
N THR A 345 -15.90 -13.23 -13.00
CA THR A 345 -16.39 -13.46 -14.38
C THR A 345 -17.52 -14.49 -14.47
N LYS A 346 -17.82 -15.24 -13.41
CA LYS A 346 -18.90 -16.27 -13.40
C LYS A 346 -20.33 -15.74 -13.59
N GLY A 347 -20.53 -14.46 -13.88
CA GLY A 347 -21.82 -13.86 -14.19
C GLY A 347 -21.85 -13.13 -15.53
N VAL A 348 -20.83 -13.27 -16.36
CA VAL A 348 -20.66 -12.53 -17.63
C VAL A 348 -20.88 -13.47 -18.86
N SER A 349 -21.59 -14.58 -18.69
CA SER A 349 -22.00 -15.46 -19.82
C SER A 349 -23.47 -15.27 -20.17
#